data_1c223d0a4ce2c7ee89b38b0fd9cb7dec
#
_entry.id   1c223d0a4ce2c7ee89b38b0fd9cb7dec
#
_cell.length_a   1.000
_cell.length_b   1.000
_cell.length_c   1.000
_cell.angle_alpha   90.00
_cell.angle_beta   90.00
_cell.angle_gamma   90.00
#
_symmetry.space_group_name_H-M   'P 1'
#
loop_
_entity.id
_entity.type
_entity.pdbx_description
1 polymer ?
#
loop_
_entity_poly.entity_id
_entity_poly.type
_entity_poly.pdbx_seq_one_letter_code
_entity_poly.pdbx_strand_id
1 'polypeptide(L)'
;MKPVRLKDLHIPKQVLQPMKTNSELDQFVSTRGGFLPSTVYIVVGGAGSGKTSWAIDTLSRIQDNNPTKKCLYISGEQDEIDNYELSTFIPGLLELDTLYLSGVKNPQKLIEETLDQGWDMVLMDSLEVVSGRIQTTTDLNSKQSLKWVMDLMFKHKRGNNPTNTYTGFLVIQQATKSGTFKGDSSIEFDTSGMLYIRRGHGTERHLEFSKNRRGESNVKLFYKLEDGQMVYMKEEEEVVEPTVKPTIGIPTIAFASLIKALAKKRFDTNLTQKESFTIVKELEATYKDLVK
;
A
#
# COMPACT_ATOMS: atom_id res chain seq x y z
N MET A 1 -31.43 -18.04 5.66
CA MET A 1 -31.21 -17.41 4.33
C MET A 1 -31.22 -18.54 3.30
N LYS A 2 -31.93 -18.38 2.16
CA LYS A 2 -31.94 -19.43 1.11
C LYS A 2 -30.73 -19.26 0.20
N PRO A 3 -30.16 -20.35 -0.36
CA PRO A 3 -29.11 -20.25 -1.38
C PRO A 3 -29.57 -19.41 -2.57
N VAL A 4 -28.71 -18.53 -3.07
CA VAL A 4 -29.00 -17.62 -4.20
C VAL A 4 -27.88 -17.80 -5.24
N ARG A 5 -28.22 -17.82 -6.53
CA ARG A 5 -27.25 -17.85 -7.61
C ARG A 5 -26.64 -16.46 -7.82
N LEU A 6 -25.34 -16.39 -8.07
CA LEU A 6 -24.65 -15.11 -8.26
C LEU A 6 -25.28 -14.24 -9.36
N LYS A 7 -25.79 -14.85 -10.43
CA LYS A 7 -26.46 -14.14 -11.53
C LYS A 7 -27.78 -13.47 -11.11
N ASP A 8 -28.39 -13.94 -10.02
CA ASP A 8 -29.67 -13.45 -9.51
C ASP A 8 -29.45 -12.34 -8.45
N LEU A 9 -28.19 -12.03 -8.10
CA LEU A 9 -27.81 -10.96 -7.21
C LEU A 9 -27.71 -9.64 -7.98
N HIS A 10 -28.39 -8.62 -7.48
CA HIS A 10 -28.22 -7.26 -8.00
C HIS A 10 -26.99 -6.63 -7.33
N ILE A 11 -25.83 -6.67 -8.01
CA ILE A 11 -24.61 -6.03 -7.55
C ILE A 11 -24.47 -4.70 -8.30
N PRO A 12 -24.48 -3.55 -7.61
CA PRO A 12 -24.33 -2.25 -8.25
C PRO A 12 -23.00 -2.13 -8.99
N LYS A 13 -23.02 -1.61 -10.22
CA LYS A 13 -21.80 -1.46 -11.05
C LYS A 13 -20.73 -0.60 -10.38
N GLN A 14 -21.12 0.35 -9.56
CA GLN A 14 -20.22 1.23 -8.81
C GLN A 14 -19.24 0.48 -7.89
N VAL A 15 -19.61 -0.72 -7.40
CA VAL A 15 -18.72 -1.57 -6.57
C VAL A 15 -17.47 -2.02 -7.34
N LEU A 16 -17.54 -1.99 -8.66
CA LEU A 16 -16.45 -2.39 -9.55
C LEU A 16 -15.71 -1.19 -10.17
N GLN A 17 -16.11 0.04 -9.86
CA GLN A 17 -15.46 1.25 -10.32
C GLN A 17 -14.35 1.63 -9.34
N PRO A 18 -13.07 1.65 -9.77
CA PRO A 18 -11.98 1.99 -8.89
C PRO A 18 -11.92 3.49 -8.61
N MET A 19 -11.51 3.83 -7.40
CA MET A 19 -11.09 5.17 -7.00
C MET A 19 -9.60 5.27 -7.25
N LYS A 20 -9.18 6.24 -8.04
CA LYS A 20 -7.80 6.38 -8.52
C LYS A 20 -6.99 7.33 -7.65
N THR A 21 -5.72 7.01 -7.51
CA THR A 21 -4.70 7.91 -6.94
C THR A 21 -3.92 8.65 -8.04
N ASN A 22 -4.09 8.25 -9.30
CA ASN A 22 -3.31 8.68 -10.46
C ASN A 22 -1.80 8.47 -10.27
N SER A 23 -1.43 7.33 -9.71
CA SER A 23 -0.05 6.91 -9.50
C SER A 23 0.12 5.41 -9.81
N GLU A 24 1.34 4.91 -9.73
CA GLU A 24 1.69 3.49 -9.89
C GLU A 24 0.95 2.60 -8.86
N LEU A 25 0.54 3.19 -7.74
CA LEU A 25 -0.25 2.51 -6.72
C LEU A 25 -1.56 1.93 -7.26
N ASP A 26 -2.16 2.56 -8.27
CA ASP A 26 -3.43 2.11 -8.84
C ASP A 26 -3.35 0.70 -9.43
N GLN A 27 -2.28 0.41 -10.19
CA GLN A 27 -2.06 -0.94 -10.75
C GLN A 27 -1.58 -1.94 -9.70
N PHE A 28 -0.87 -1.46 -8.69
CA PHE A 28 -0.38 -2.29 -7.60
C PHE A 28 -1.51 -2.79 -6.68
N VAL A 29 -2.52 -1.97 -6.39
CA VAL A 29 -3.58 -2.36 -5.44
C VAL A 29 -4.66 -3.22 -6.08
N SER A 30 -4.94 -3.06 -7.38
CA SER A 30 -5.92 -3.89 -8.06
C SER A 30 -5.72 -3.98 -9.57
N THR A 31 -6.13 -5.10 -10.14
CA THR A 31 -6.15 -5.29 -11.60
C THR A 31 -7.12 -4.35 -12.33
N ARG A 32 -7.97 -3.62 -11.60
CA ARG A 32 -8.87 -2.60 -12.17
C ARG A 32 -8.28 -1.20 -12.16
N GLY A 33 -7.08 -1.02 -11.61
CA GLY A 33 -6.36 0.25 -11.57
C GLY A 33 -6.94 1.24 -10.58
N GLY A 34 -6.81 0.95 -9.27
CA GLY A 34 -7.20 1.80 -8.15
C GLY A 34 -7.88 1.05 -7.02
N PHE A 35 -8.25 1.78 -5.98
CA PHE A 35 -8.93 1.24 -4.81
C PHE A 35 -10.41 0.96 -5.11
N LEU A 36 -10.85 -0.25 -4.84
CA LEU A 36 -12.25 -0.61 -5.07
C LEU A 36 -13.11 -0.34 -3.83
N PRO A 37 -14.33 0.18 -4.01
CA PRO A 37 -15.34 0.11 -2.96
C PRO A 37 -15.54 -1.33 -2.48
N SER A 38 -16.14 -1.49 -1.30
CA SER A 38 -16.37 -2.84 -0.76
C SER A 38 -15.09 -3.65 -0.50
N THR A 39 -14.00 -2.98 -0.12
CA THR A 39 -12.74 -3.61 0.29
C THR A 39 -12.34 -3.21 1.69
N VAL A 40 -11.55 -4.05 2.35
CA VAL A 40 -10.85 -3.72 3.60
C VAL A 40 -9.40 -4.14 3.43
N TYR A 41 -8.50 -3.18 3.45
CA TYR A 41 -7.06 -3.40 3.43
C TYR A 41 -6.48 -3.07 4.80
N ILE A 42 -5.75 -4.00 5.38
CA ILE A 42 -4.97 -3.76 6.60
C ILE A 42 -3.56 -3.34 6.20
N VAL A 43 -3.14 -2.19 6.68
CA VAL A 43 -1.81 -1.61 6.44
C VAL A 43 -0.92 -1.90 7.65
N VAL A 44 0.04 -2.79 7.49
CA VAL A 44 0.89 -3.30 8.56
C VAL A 44 2.31 -2.73 8.44
N GLY A 45 2.90 -2.35 9.56
CA GLY A 45 4.29 -1.91 9.59
C GLY A 45 4.77 -1.58 10.99
N GLY A 46 6.07 -1.57 11.17
CA GLY A 46 6.70 -1.22 12.46
C GLY A 46 6.46 0.24 12.86
N ALA A 47 6.78 0.58 14.09
CA ALA A 47 6.77 1.97 14.55
C ALA A 47 7.69 2.83 13.65
N GLY A 48 7.23 4.03 13.28
CA GLY A 48 7.97 4.95 12.42
C GLY A 48 8.23 4.46 10.98
N SER A 49 7.51 3.44 10.50
CA SER A 49 7.65 2.98 9.10
C SER A 49 6.98 3.90 8.08
N GLY A 50 6.21 4.92 8.51
CA GLY A 50 5.52 5.85 7.64
C GLY A 50 4.11 5.42 7.23
N LYS A 51 3.46 4.51 7.98
CA LYS A 51 2.09 4.04 7.68
C LYS A 51 1.08 5.17 7.60
N THR A 52 1.02 6.00 8.64
CA THR A 52 0.11 7.15 8.73
C THR A 52 0.33 8.10 7.56
N SER A 53 1.57 8.52 7.32
CA SER A 53 1.90 9.44 6.22
C SER A 53 1.52 8.87 4.86
N TRP A 54 1.85 7.60 4.60
CA TRP A 54 1.48 6.94 3.35
C TRP A 54 -0.05 6.82 3.18
N ALA A 55 -0.76 6.47 4.24
CA ALA A 55 -2.20 6.25 4.16
C ALA A 55 -2.97 7.57 3.99
N ILE A 56 -2.51 8.67 4.62
CA ILE A 56 -3.07 10.01 4.47
C ILE A 56 -2.82 10.53 3.04
N ASP A 57 -1.58 10.45 2.52
CA ASP A 57 -1.27 10.83 1.13
C ASP A 57 -2.15 10.04 0.14
N THR A 58 -2.30 8.74 0.37
CA THR A 58 -3.16 7.88 -0.46
C THR A 58 -4.61 8.32 -0.42
N LEU A 59 -5.17 8.57 0.77
CA LEU A 59 -6.56 9.00 0.94
C LEU A 59 -6.82 10.37 0.31
N SER A 60 -5.90 11.32 0.50
CA SER A 60 -5.93 12.64 -0.12
C SER A 60 -5.95 12.54 -1.65
N ARG A 61 -5.04 11.76 -2.24
CA ARG A 61 -5.04 11.54 -3.69
C ARG A 61 -6.33 10.90 -4.20
N ILE A 62 -6.92 9.98 -3.44
CA ILE A 62 -8.22 9.40 -3.80
C ILE A 62 -9.27 10.51 -3.83
N GLN A 63 -9.33 11.39 -2.83
CA GLN A 63 -10.30 12.49 -2.78
C GLN A 63 -10.10 13.46 -3.95
N ASP A 64 -8.87 13.90 -4.20
CA ASP A 64 -8.53 14.88 -5.24
C ASP A 64 -8.88 14.37 -6.65
N ASN A 65 -8.60 13.09 -6.91
CA ASN A 65 -8.80 12.49 -8.23
C ASN A 65 -10.21 11.91 -8.45
N ASN A 66 -11.07 11.94 -7.43
CA ASN A 66 -12.45 11.43 -7.51
C ASN A 66 -13.42 12.42 -6.82
N PRO A 67 -13.71 13.58 -7.42
CA PRO A 67 -14.39 14.71 -6.78
C PRO A 67 -15.84 14.42 -6.34
N THR A 68 -16.43 13.32 -6.78
CA THR A 68 -17.77 12.88 -6.33
C THR A 68 -17.71 11.90 -5.17
N LYS A 69 -16.50 11.52 -4.74
CA LYS A 69 -16.26 10.56 -3.68
C LYS A 69 -15.99 11.26 -2.36
N LYS A 70 -16.51 10.69 -1.28
CA LYS A 70 -16.30 11.18 0.07
C LYS A 70 -15.26 10.33 0.78
N CYS A 71 -14.21 10.97 1.27
CA CYS A 71 -13.17 10.33 2.05
C CYS A 71 -13.24 10.77 3.51
N LEU A 72 -12.98 9.86 4.44
CA LEU A 72 -12.95 10.12 5.87
C LEU A 72 -11.67 9.58 6.49
N TYR A 73 -11.02 10.38 7.31
CA TYR A 73 -9.95 9.93 8.19
C TYR A 73 -10.47 9.80 9.63
N ILE A 74 -10.39 8.62 10.24
CA ILE A 74 -10.68 8.38 11.66
C ILE A 74 -9.34 8.32 12.39
N SER A 75 -9.02 9.40 13.11
CA SER A 75 -7.81 9.54 13.91
C SER A 75 -8.06 9.05 15.33
N GLY A 76 -7.47 7.89 15.65
CA GLY A 76 -7.45 7.35 17.01
C GLY A 76 -6.19 7.73 17.79
N GLU A 77 -5.05 7.92 17.11
CA GLU A 77 -3.75 8.17 17.72
C GLU A 77 -3.44 9.66 17.87
N GLN A 78 -3.63 10.43 16.80
CA GLN A 78 -3.25 11.85 16.70
C GLN A 78 -4.44 12.76 17.00
N ASP A 79 -4.17 13.89 17.66
CA ASP A 79 -5.13 14.96 17.85
C ASP A 79 -5.07 16.00 16.71
N GLU A 80 -5.83 17.08 16.85
CA GLU A 80 -5.92 18.16 15.86
C GLU A 80 -4.58 18.87 15.67
N ILE A 81 -3.79 19.03 16.74
CA ILE A 81 -2.51 19.74 16.72
C ILE A 81 -1.47 18.87 16.00
N ASP A 82 -1.39 17.58 16.35
CA ASP A 82 -0.51 16.63 15.70
C ASP A 82 -0.78 16.55 14.19
N ASN A 83 -2.06 16.52 13.81
CA ASN A 83 -2.46 16.48 12.40
C ASN A 83 -2.18 17.82 11.67
N TYR A 84 -2.34 18.93 12.35
CA TYR A 84 -1.97 20.23 11.77
C TYR A 84 -0.45 20.33 11.52
N GLU A 85 0.37 19.85 12.45
CA GLU A 85 1.82 19.72 12.23
C GLU A 85 2.13 18.77 11.06
N LEU A 86 1.50 17.61 11.03
CA LEU A 86 1.69 16.64 9.95
C LEU A 86 1.27 17.20 8.57
N SER A 87 0.29 18.09 8.52
CA SER A 87 -0.16 18.73 7.27
C SER A 87 0.91 19.62 6.64
N THR A 88 1.91 20.07 7.40
CA THR A 88 3.06 20.79 6.84
C THR A 88 3.92 19.93 5.95
N PHE A 89 3.88 18.59 6.16
CA PHE A 89 4.59 17.58 5.37
C PHE A 89 3.68 16.90 4.35
N ILE A 90 2.37 16.83 4.61
CA ILE A 90 1.36 16.21 3.73
C ILE A 90 0.18 17.19 3.61
N PRO A 91 0.29 18.18 2.73
CA PRO A 91 -0.71 19.27 2.63
C PRO A 91 -2.14 18.80 2.36
N GLY A 92 -2.31 17.68 1.64
CA GLY A 92 -3.62 17.12 1.37
C GLY A 92 -4.42 16.68 2.61
N LEU A 93 -3.78 16.55 3.78
CA LEU A 93 -4.48 16.30 5.04
C LEU A 93 -5.42 17.46 5.42
N LEU A 94 -5.13 18.69 5.01
CA LEU A 94 -5.97 19.87 5.30
C LEU A 94 -7.37 19.78 4.67
N GLU A 95 -7.50 19.03 3.59
CA GLU A 95 -8.75 18.90 2.83
C GLU A 95 -9.55 17.63 3.20
N LEU A 96 -9.02 16.78 4.08
CA LEU A 96 -9.70 15.55 4.50
C LEU A 96 -10.67 15.79 5.65
N ASP A 97 -11.90 15.31 5.49
CA ASP A 97 -12.82 15.18 6.62
C ASP A 97 -12.21 14.24 7.67
N THR A 98 -11.99 14.74 8.88
CA THR A 98 -11.31 13.99 9.94
C THR A 98 -12.19 13.86 11.18
N LEU A 99 -12.34 12.64 11.68
CA LEU A 99 -12.99 12.31 12.94
C LEU A 99 -11.92 12.06 14.01
N TYR A 100 -11.80 12.97 14.97
CA TYR A 100 -10.90 12.83 16.10
C TYR A 100 -11.58 12.07 17.24
N LEU A 101 -10.89 11.07 17.78
CA LEU A 101 -11.40 10.26 18.89
C LEU A 101 -10.76 10.61 20.24
N SER A 102 -9.84 11.57 20.27
CA SER A 102 -9.21 12.05 21.51
C SER A 102 -10.26 12.72 22.40
N GLY A 103 -10.36 12.34 23.67
CA GLY A 103 -11.29 12.92 24.64
C GLY A 103 -12.79 12.58 24.42
N VAL A 104 -13.12 11.77 23.45
CA VAL A 104 -14.51 11.40 23.15
C VAL A 104 -15.05 10.43 24.20
N LYS A 105 -16.19 10.78 24.82
CA LYS A 105 -16.83 9.95 25.88
C LYS A 105 -17.51 8.69 25.34
N ASN A 106 -18.04 8.75 24.13
CA ASN A 106 -18.72 7.61 23.50
C ASN A 106 -18.22 7.44 22.05
N PRO A 107 -17.00 6.92 21.85
CA PRO A 107 -16.43 6.75 20.53
C PRO A 107 -17.21 5.75 19.68
N GLN A 108 -17.80 4.73 20.30
CA GLN A 108 -18.60 3.72 19.61
C GLN A 108 -19.77 4.35 18.86
N LYS A 109 -20.58 5.15 19.54
CA LYS A 109 -21.73 5.84 18.96
C LYS A 109 -21.29 6.85 17.90
N LEU A 110 -20.26 7.64 18.19
CA LEU A 110 -19.77 8.66 17.29
C LEU A 110 -19.24 8.08 15.96
N ILE A 111 -18.49 6.98 16.02
CA ILE A 111 -18.00 6.29 14.81
C ILE A 111 -19.17 5.76 13.99
N GLU A 112 -20.14 5.12 14.62
CA GLU A 112 -21.32 4.57 13.91
C GLU A 112 -22.12 5.67 13.23
N GLU A 113 -22.48 6.75 13.94
CA GLU A 113 -23.19 7.90 13.39
C GLU A 113 -22.43 8.60 12.25
N THR A 114 -21.11 8.67 12.36
CA THR A 114 -20.27 9.25 11.30
C THR A 114 -20.24 8.36 10.06
N LEU A 115 -20.03 7.07 10.24
CA LEU A 115 -20.02 6.13 9.10
C LEU A 115 -21.39 6.01 8.42
N ASP A 116 -22.48 6.14 9.16
CA ASP A 116 -23.85 6.11 8.61
C ASP A 116 -24.16 7.31 7.68
N GLN A 117 -23.31 8.37 7.65
CA GLN A 117 -23.41 9.47 6.68
C GLN A 117 -23.00 9.06 5.26
N GLY A 118 -22.39 7.89 5.09
CA GLY A 118 -22.01 7.32 3.80
C GLY A 118 -20.69 7.88 3.26
N TRP A 119 -19.64 7.08 3.34
CA TRP A 119 -18.29 7.38 2.89
C TRP A 119 -17.84 6.35 1.86
N ASP A 120 -17.16 6.81 0.81
CA ASP A 120 -16.65 5.92 -0.24
C ASP A 120 -15.34 5.25 0.17
N MET A 121 -14.45 6.01 0.85
CA MET A 121 -13.19 5.51 1.39
C MET A 121 -12.94 6.03 2.80
N VAL A 122 -12.55 5.14 3.71
CA VAL A 122 -12.28 5.47 5.12
C VAL A 122 -10.88 4.98 5.50
N LEU A 123 -10.06 5.88 6.03
CA LEU A 123 -8.82 5.55 6.72
C LEU A 123 -9.09 5.46 8.22
N MET A 124 -8.62 4.42 8.88
CA MET A 124 -8.65 4.27 10.34
C MET A 124 -7.24 4.10 10.89
N ASP A 125 -6.79 5.00 11.74
CA ASP A 125 -5.47 4.97 12.37
C ASP A 125 -5.58 5.06 13.91
N SER A 126 -5.35 3.98 14.60
CA SER A 126 -5.14 2.60 14.16
C SER A 126 -6.26 1.71 14.71
N LEU A 127 -6.41 0.50 14.16
CA LEU A 127 -7.39 -0.48 14.63
C LEU A 127 -7.24 -0.78 16.12
N GLU A 128 -5.98 -0.92 16.59
CA GLU A 128 -5.68 -1.19 17.99
C GLU A 128 -6.15 -0.05 18.90
N VAL A 129 -5.88 1.20 18.53
CA VAL A 129 -6.23 2.36 19.35
C VAL A 129 -7.74 2.61 19.34
N VAL A 130 -8.38 2.53 18.18
CA VAL A 130 -9.85 2.70 18.07
C VAL A 130 -10.57 1.64 18.89
N SER A 131 -10.19 0.36 18.76
CA SER A 131 -10.81 -0.71 19.58
C SER A 131 -10.51 -0.56 21.08
N GLY A 132 -9.31 -0.09 21.44
CA GLY A 132 -8.93 0.21 22.82
C GLY A 132 -9.76 1.35 23.42
N ARG A 133 -10.04 2.42 22.69
CA ARG A 133 -10.92 3.52 23.15
C ARG A 133 -12.36 3.05 23.39
N ILE A 134 -12.86 2.17 22.53
CA ILE A 134 -14.18 1.55 22.71
C ILE A 134 -14.18 0.67 23.97
N GLN A 135 -13.14 -0.14 24.17
CA GLN A 135 -12.99 -0.98 25.34
C GLN A 135 -13.01 -0.17 26.65
N THR A 136 -12.32 0.97 26.69
CA THR A 136 -12.24 1.80 27.90
C THR A 136 -13.51 2.58 28.23
N THR A 137 -14.40 2.72 27.27
CA THR A 137 -15.64 3.50 27.39
C THR A 137 -16.92 2.66 27.40
N THR A 138 -16.79 1.33 27.31
CA THR A 138 -17.90 0.37 27.30
C THR A 138 -17.56 -0.84 28.18
N ASP A 139 -18.55 -1.72 28.41
CA ASP A 139 -18.34 -2.99 29.13
C ASP A 139 -17.73 -4.11 28.23
N LEU A 140 -17.32 -3.79 27.01
CA LEU A 140 -16.72 -4.75 26.08
C LEU A 140 -15.28 -5.06 26.48
N ASN A 141 -14.90 -6.34 26.41
CA ASN A 141 -13.49 -6.72 26.52
C ASN A 141 -12.74 -6.45 25.19
N SER A 142 -11.42 -6.56 25.18
CA SER A 142 -10.57 -6.27 24.02
C SER A 142 -10.97 -7.05 22.76
N LYS A 143 -11.34 -8.34 22.89
CA LYS A 143 -11.78 -9.17 21.77
C LYS A 143 -13.16 -8.72 21.24
N GLN A 144 -14.06 -8.34 22.13
CA GLN A 144 -15.40 -7.89 21.76
C GLN A 144 -15.35 -6.50 21.09
N SER A 145 -14.55 -5.56 21.60
CA SER A 145 -14.39 -4.23 21.00
C SER A 145 -13.74 -4.31 19.63
N LEU A 146 -12.72 -5.12 19.45
CA LEU A 146 -12.12 -5.39 18.13
C LEU A 146 -13.14 -5.99 17.16
N LYS A 147 -13.88 -7.01 17.62
CA LYS A 147 -14.93 -7.64 16.81
C LYS A 147 -16.00 -6.62 16.40
N TRP A 148 -16.41 -5.74 17.30
CA TRP A 148 -17.39 -4.70 17.00
C TRP A 148 -16.89 -3.77 15.87
N VAL A 149 -15.64 -3.29 15.94
CA VAL A 149 -15.06 -2.46 14.87
C VAL A 149 -15.05 -3.20 13.53
N MET A 150 -14.64 -4.47 13.54
CA MET A 150 -14.61 -5.30 12.32
C MET A 150 -16.01 -5.52 11.75
N ASP A 151 -17.00 -5.84 12.60
CA ASP A 151 -18.40 -6.05 12.18
C ASP A 151 -18.99 -4.76 11.58
N LEU A 152 -18.69 -3.60 12.17
CA LEU A 152 -19.10 -2.29 11.66
C LEU A 152 -18.49 -2.01 10.28
N MET A 153 -17.20 -2.20 10.10
CA MET A 153 -16.55 -2.07 8.80
C MET A 153 -17.17 -3.00 7.75
N PHE A 154 -17.47 -4.25 8.12
CA PHE A 154 -18.09 -5.21 7.20
C PHE A 154 -19.55 -4.86 6.89
N LYS A 155 -20.29 -4.25 7.81
CA LYS A 155 -21.63 -3.67 7.58
C LYS A 155 -21.54 -2.62 6.45
N HIS A 156 -20.67 -1.63 6.60
CA HIS A 156 -20.50 -0.53 5.64
C HIS A 156 -19.88 -0.99 4.31
N LYS A 157 -18.90 -1.88 4.35
CA LYS A 157 -18.33 -2.52 3.15
C LYS A 157 -19.40 -3.15 2.26
N ARG A 158 -20.46 -3.69 2.83
CA ARG A 158 -21.56 -4.35 2.10
C ARG A 158 -22.68 -3.40 1.68
N GLY A 159 -22.56 -2.11 1.97
CA GLY A 159 -23.62 -1.15 1.73
C GLY A 159 -24.82 -1.29 2.67
N ASN A 160 -24.68 -2.02 3.78
CA ASN A 160 -25.72 -2.20 4.78
C ASN A 160 -25.75 -1.01 5.75
N ASN A 161 -25.93 0.19 5.24
CA ASN A 161 -25.98 1.45 5.97
C ASN A 161 -27.11 2.33 5.39
N PRO A 162 -27.52 3.41 6.07
CA PRO A 162 -28.65 4.23 5.67
C PRO A 162 -28.55 4.82 4.25
N THR A 163 -27.34 5.05 3.76
CA THR A 163 -27.07 5.63 2.44
C THR A 163 -26.88 4.58 1.33
N ASN A 164 -26.82 3.29 1.66
CA ASN A 164 -26.47 2.20 0.77
C ASN A 164 -25.10 2.38 0.09
N THR A 165 -24.19 3.12 0.72
CA THR A 165 -22.82 3.35 0.21
C THR A 165 -21.94 2.15 0.52
N TYR A 166 -21.26 1.65 -0.49
CA TYR A 166 -20.25 0.58 -0.37
C TYR A 166 -18.91 1.20 -0.02
N THR A 167 -18.49 1.10 1.22
CA THR A 167 -17.29 1.74 1.73
C THR A 167 -16.05 0.86 1.53
N GLY A 168 -14.96 1.45 1.02
CA GLY A 168 -13.61 0.90 1.11
C GLY A 168 -12.93 1.34 2.41
N PHE A 169 -12.09 0.49 2.99
CA PHE A 169 -11.36 0.80 4.22
C PHE A 169 -9.86 0.58 4.04
N LEU A 170 -9.07 1.56 4.45
CA LEU A 170 -7.65 1.44 4.79
C LEU A 170 -7.54 1.46 6.31
N VAL A 171 -6.95 0.43 6.90
CA VAL A 171 -6.90 0.28 8.35
C VAL A 171 -5.47 0.04 8.78
N ILE A 172 -4.92 0.97 9.53
CA ILE A 172 -3.55 0.86 10.04
C ILE A 172 -3.52 -0.07 11.25
N GLN A 173 -2.51 -0.95 11.25
CA GLN A 173 -2.19 -1.84 12.35
C GLN A 173 -0.68 -1.91 12.57
N GLN A 174 -0.27 -1.93 13.82
CA GLN A 174 1.14 -2.10 14.14
C GLN A 174 1.61 -3.55 13.90
N ALA A 175 2.84 -3.68 13.43
CA ALA A 175 3.50 -4.98 13.36
C ALA A 175 4.06 -5.38 14.74
N THR A 176 4.20 -6.69 14.95
CA THR A 176 4.98 -7.24 16.08
C THR A 176 6.46 -6.89 15.92
N LYS A 177 7.27 -7.12 16.97
CA LYS A 177 8.74 -6.97 16.88
C LYS A 177 9.38 -7.86 15.81
N SER A 178 8.74 -8.97 15.44
CA SER A 178 9.16 -9.85 14.36
C SER A 178 8.72 -9.36 12.97
N GLY A 179 8.03 -8.21 12.87
CA GLY A 179 7.56 -7.64 11.59
C GLY A 179 6.32 -8.29 11.01
N THR A 180 5.63 -9.15 11.79
CA THR A 180 4.38 -9.80 11.41
C THR A 180 3.17 -9.02 11.93
N PHE A 181 1.99 -9.33 11.42
CA PHE A 181 0.73 -8.74 11.89
C PHE A 181 0.51 -9.03 13.40
N LYS A 182 0.17 -7.96 14.15
CA LYS A 182 -0.22 -8.05 15.56
C LYS A 182 -1.74 -8.09 15.67
N GLY A 183 -2.32 -9.26 15.79
CA GLY A 183 -3.76 -9.40 15.89
C GLY A 183 -4.24 -10.83 15.72
N ASP A 184 -5.56 -11.03 15.76
CA ASP A 184 -6.19 -12.33 15.49
C ASP A 184 -6.01 -12.70 14.02
N SER A 185 -5.56 -13.91 13.74
CA SER A 185 -5.36 -14.41 12.38
C SER A 185 -6.66 -14.42 11.55
N SER A 186 -7.84 -14.43 12.19
CA SER A 186 -9.13 -14.31 11.51
C SER A 186 -9.25 -13.03 10.70
N ILE A 187 -8.66 -11.92 11.15
CA ILE A 187 -8.65 -10.63 10.43
C ILE A 187 -7.99 -10.78 9.06
N GLU A 188 -6.90 -11.52 8.99
CA GLU A 188 -6.22 -11.79 7.72
C GLU A 188 -7.14 -12.52 6.74
N PHE A 189 -7.92 -13.49 7.21
CA PHE A 189 -8.83 -14.26 6.35
C PHE A 189 -10.03 -13.42 5.88
N ASP A 190 -10.56 -12.54 6.72
CA ASP A 190 -11.80 -11.81 6.45
C ASP A 190 -11.59 -10.54 5.59
N THR A 191 -10.36 -10.01 5.56
CA THR A 191 -10.04 -8.78 4.84
C THR A 191 -9.73 -9.02 3.35
N SER A 192 -9.77 -7.95 2.56
CA SER A 192 -9.49 -7.99 1.12
C SER A 192 -8.01 -8.10 0.83
N GLY A 193 -7.17 -7.57 1.70
CA GLY A 193 -5.72 -7.65 1.58
C GLY A 193 -4.98 -7.22 2.83
N MET A 194 -3.74 -7.69 2.92
CA MET A 194 -2.76 -7.35 3.95
C MET A 194 -1.56 -6.70 3.27
N LEU A 195 -1.43 -5.40 3.46
CA LEU A 195 -0.39 -4.57 2.86
C LEU A 195 0.68 -4.24 3.90
N TYR A 196 1.90 -4.61 3.63
CA TYR A 196 3.03 -4.31 4.51
C TYR A 196 3.80 -3.10 3.99
N ILE A 197 4.11 -2.17 4.90
CA ILE A 197 5.09 -1.10 4.68
C ILE A 197 6.39 -1.52 5.34
N ARG A 198 7.42 -1.72 4.53
CA ARG A 198 8.74 -2.14 4.97
C ARG A 198 9.78 -1.09 4.63
N ARG A 199 10.82 -1.00 5.46
CA ARG A 199 11.98 -0.16 5.18
C ARG A 199 12.94 -0.92 4.27
N GLY A 200 13.40 -0.25 3.21
CA GLY A 200 14.50 -0.67 2.38
C GLY A 200 15.84 -0.12 2.90
N HIS A 201 16.79 0.10 2.02
CA HIS A 201 18.06 0.74 2.36
C HIS A 201 17.88 2.26 2.47
N GLY A 202 18.47 2.86 3.52
CA GLY A 202 18.41 4.32 3.73
C GLY A 202 17.00 4.85 3.95
N THR A 203 16.56 5.77 3.09
CA THR A 203 15.22 6.40 3.15
C THR A 203 14.16 5.66 2.36
N GLU A 204 14.52 4.65 1.59
CA GLU A 204 13.61 3.88 0.77
C GLU A 204 12.62 3.08 1.60
N ARG A 205 11.43 2.96 1.07
CA ARG A 205 10.36 2.11 1.60
C ARG A 205 9.73 1.35 0.45
N HIS A 206 9.13 0.23 0.78
CA HIS A 206 8.32 -0.47 -0.20
C HIS A 206 7.03 -0.99 0.42
N LEU A 207 6.04 -1.10 -0.43
CA LEU A 207 4.78 -1.75 -0.20
C LEU A 207 4.86 -3.18 -0.70
N GLU A 208 4.28 -4.12 0.05
CA GLU A 208 4.20 -5.52 -0.34
C GLU A 208 2.90 -6.12 0.17
N PHE A 209 2.09 -6.71 -0.71
CA PHE A 209 0.93 -7.48 -0.28
C PHE A 209 1.33 -8.91 0.06
N SER A 210 1.13 -9.34 1.31
CA SER A 210 1.15 -10.79 1.64
C SER A 210 -0.12 -11.49 1.17
N LYS A 211 -1.20 -10.72 1.03
CA LYS A 211 -2.50 -11.17 0.53
C LYS A 211 -3.18 -10.03 -0.20
N ASN A 212 -3.64 -10.28 -1.42
CA ASN A 212 -4.45 -9.32 -2.19
C ASN A 212 -5.51 -10.07 -3.01
N ARG A 213 -6.78 -9.90 -2.65
CA ARG A 213 -7.90 -10.51 -3.39
C ARG A 213 -8.28 -9.74 -4.66
N ARG A 214 -7.68 -8.57 -4.90
CA ARG A 214 -8.02 -7.68 -6.02
C ARG A 214 -6.88 -7.48 -7.01
N GLY A 215 -5.68 -7.92 -6.66
CA GLY A 215 -4.48 -7.76 -7.45
C GLY A 215 -3.46 -8.85 -7.12
N GLU A 216 -2.22 -8.58 -7.44
CA GLU A 216 -1.11 -9.49 -7.20
C GLU A 216 -0.63 -9.45 -5.74
N SER A 217 -0.01 -10.53 -5.29
CA SER A 217 0.66 -10.64 -4.00
C SER A 217 2.14 -10.89 -4.21
N ASN A 218 2.96 -10.56 -3.20
CA ASN A 218 4.42 -10.74 -3.22
C ASN A 218 5.16 -9.90 -4.28
N VAL A 219 4.49 -8.87 -4.81
CA VAL A 219 5.11 -7.85 -5.65
C VAL A 219 5.46 -6.66 -4.75
N LYS A 220 6.58 -6.00 -5.00
CA LYS A 220 7.02 -4.82 -4.26
C LYS A 220 6.79 -3.57 -5.10
N LEU A 221 6.30 -2.52 -4.45
CA LEU A 221 6.24 -1.18 -5.01
C LEU A 221 7.08 -0.26 -4.12
N PHE A 222 8.20 0.20 -4.64
CA PHE A 222 9.11 1.10 -3.92
C PHE A 222 8.58 2.53 -3.97
N TYR A 223 8.84 3.28 -2.90
CA TYR A 223 8.49 4.68 -2.83
C TYR A 223 9.39 5.43 -1.86
N LYS A 224 9.43 6.73 -2.02
CA LYS A 224 10.04 7.69 -1.08
C LYS A 224 9.13 8.89 -0.91
N LEU A 225 9.31 9.61 0.18
CA LEU A 225 8.66 10.90 0.40
C LEU A 225 9.58 11.99 -0.16
N GLU A 226 9.10 12.73 -1.14
CA GLU A 226 9.77 13.88 -1.75
C GLU A 226 8.79 15.07 -1.77
N ASP A 227 9.21 16.21 -1.25
CA ASP A 227 8.44 17.44 -1.26
C ASP A 227 6.97 17.29 -0.78
N GLY A 228 6.78 16.48 0.26
CA GLY A 228 5.46 16.23 0.85
C GLY A 228 4.57 15.26 0.08
N GLN A 229 5.09 14.59 -0.95
CA GLN A 229 4.35 13.62 -1.76
C GLN A 229 5.04 12.27 -1.81
N MET A 230 4.25 11.20 -1.85
CA MET A 230 4.78 9.85 -2.10
C MET A 230 5.08 9.70 -3.59
N VAL A 231 6.37 9.57 -3.90
CA VAL A 231 6.86 9.30 -5.25
C VAL A 231 7.12 7.80 -5.36
N TYR A 232 6.33 7.13 -6.20
CA TYR A 232 6.49 5.71 -6.45
C TYR A 232 7.55 5.46 -7.51
N MET A 233 8.37 4.45 -7.28
CA MET A 233 9.41 4.02 -8.19
C MET A 233 9.02 2.65 -8.72
N LYS A 234 9.07 2.47 -10.02
CA LYS A 234 9.10 1.11 -10.56
C LYS A 234 10.37 0.47 -10.00
N GLU A 235 10.26 -0.81 -9.62
CA GLU A 235 11.48 -1.59 -9.39
C GLU A 235 12.33 -1.33 -10.65
N GLU A 236 13.43 -0.58 -10.50
CA GLU A 236 14.46 -0.70 -11.51
C GLU A 236 14.69 -2.20 -11.52
N GLU A 237 14.38 -2.86 -12.64
CA GLU A 237 14.89 -4.20 -12.84
C GLU A 237 16.32 -4.09 -12.37
N GLU A 238 16.64 -4.66 -11.18
CA GLU A 238 18.03 -4.88 -10.85
C GLU A 238 18.53 -5.46 -12.16
N VAL A 239 19.31 -4.68 -12.86
CA VAL A 239 20.19 -5.27 -13.84
C VAL A 239 20.98 -6.19 -12.94
N VAL A 240 20.50 -7.42 -12.81
CA VAL A 240 21.29 -8.51 -12.32
C VAL A 240 22.42 -8.47 -13.33
N GLU A 241 23.43 -7.64 -12.99
CA GLU A 241 24.73 -7.84 -13.59
C GLU A 241 24.88 -9.33 -13.39
N PRO A 242 24.87 -10.11 -14.47
CA PRO A 242 25.05 -11.52 -14.29
C PRO A 242 26.33 -11.57 -13.47
N THR A 243 26.23 -12.02 -12.21
CA THR A 243 27.38 -12.43 -11.43
C THR A 243 27.90 -13.66 -12.15
N VAL A 244 28.29 -13.43 -13.38
CA VAL A 244 29.19 -14.31 -14.10
C VAL A 244 30.50 -14.10 -13.36
N LYS A 245 30.66 -14.85 -12.24
CA LYS A 245 32.00 -15.18 -11.82
C LYS A 245 32.66 -15.65 -13.12
N PRO A 246 33.71 -14.96 -13.62
CA PRO A 246 34.33 -15.40 -14.83
C PRO A 246 34.78 -16.84 -14.59
N THR A 247 33.99 -17.78 -15.12
CA THR A 247 34.35 -19.17 -15.14
C THR A 247 35.53 -19.18 -16.11
N ILE A 248 36.72 -19.31 -15.56
CA ILE A 248 37.97 -19.48 -16.33
C ILE A 248 37.61 -20.46 -17.46
N GLY A 249 37.46 -19.95 -18.69
CA GLY A 249 37.15 -20.80 -19.82
C GLY A 249 36.19 -20.30 -20.90
N ILE A 250 35.51 -19.13 -20.76
CA ILE A 250 34.77 -18.58 -21.89
C ILE A 250 35.74 -17.99 -22.89
N PRO A 251 35.83 -18.49 -24.14
CA PRO A 251 36.71 -17.93 -25.14
C PRO A 251 36.41 -16.43 -25.32
N THR A 252 37.41 -15.56 -25.34
CA THR A 252 37.29 -14.10 -25.54
C THR A 252 36.41 -13.74 -26.75
N ILE A 253 36.36 -14.60 -27.74
CA ILE A 253 35.49 -14.48 -28.93
C ILE A 253 33.98 -14.57 -28.56
N ALA A 254 33.59 -15.47 -27.66
CA ALA A 254 32.22 -15.65 -27.24
C ALA A 254 31.76 -14.44 -26.39
N PHE A 255 32.64 -13.90 -25.56
CA PHE A 255 32.39 -12.73 -24.74
C PHE A 255 32.26 -11.44 -25.58
N ALA A 256 33.10 -11.27 -26.59
CA ALA A 256 33.01 -10.17 -27.55
C ALA A 256 31.67 -10.21 -28.35
N SER A 257 31.23 -11.40 -28.69
CA SER A 257 29.95 -11.59 -29.40
C SER A 257 28.76 -11.24 -28.51
N LEU A 258 28.82 -11.56 -27.20
CA LEU A 258 27.78 -11.19 -26.23
C LEU A 258 27.71 -9.67 -26.02
N ILE A 259 28.86 -8.99 -25.86
CA ILE A 259 28.89 -7.52 -25.73
C ILE A 259 28.30 -6.86 -26.97
N LYS A 260 28.62 -7.36 -28.17
CA LYS A 260 28.04 -6.85 -29.41
C LYS A 260 26.52 -7.00 -29.48
N ALA A 261 26.03 -8.15 -29.02
CA ALA A 261 24.55 -8.39 -28.96
C ALA A 261 23.85 -7.48 -27.94
N LEU A 262 24.46 -7.28 -26.76
CA LEU A 262 23.95 -6.41 -25.71
C LEU A 262 23.95 -4.93 -26.14
N ALA A 263 25.03 -4.44 -26.78
CA ALA A 263 25.10 -3.08 -27.29
C ALA A 263 24.02 -2.82 -28.36
N LYS A 264 23.78 -3.78 -29.24
CA LYS A 264 22.68 -3.71 -30.21
C LYS A 264 21.31 -3.66 -29.54
N LYS A 265 21.05 -4.53 -28.58
CA LYS A 265 19.77 -4.65 -27.90
C LYS A 265 19.45 -3.43 -27.02
N ARG A 266 20.46 -2.86 -26.34
CA ARG A 266 20.24 -1.84 -25.30
C ARG A 266 20.41 -0.40 -25.79
N PHE A 267 21.31 -0.17 -26.77
CA PHE A 267 21.68 1.17 -27.23
C PHE A 267 21.47 1.37 -28.74
N ASP A 268 20.91 0.39 -29.43
CA ASP A 268 20.82 0.33 -30.89
C ASP A 268 22.14 0.63 -31.62
N THR A 269 23.25 0.32 -30.95
CA THR A 269 24.62 0.59 -31.45
C THR A 269 25.21 -0.67 -32.06
N ASN A 270 25.65 -0.58 -33.28
CA ASN A 270 26.37 -1.66 -33.96
C ASN A 270 27.87 -1.52 -33.70
N LEU A 271 28.40 -2.28 -32.73
CA LEU A 271 29.83 -2.37 -32.52
C LEU A 271 30.50 -3.23 -33.58
N THR A 272 31.63 -2.76 -34.09
CA THR A 272 32.50 -3.59 -34.90
C THR A 272 33.14 -4.70 -34.05
N GLN A 273 33.67 -5.72 -34.73
CA GLN A 273 34.34 -6.81 -34.02
C GLN A 273 35.60 -6.31 -33.25
N LYS A 274 36.31 -5.32 -33.83
CA LYS A 274 37.46 -4.69 -33.23
C LYS A 274 37.12 -3.92 -31.94
N GLU A 275 36.04 -3.13 -31.96
CA GLU A 275 35.57 -2.38 -30.81
C GLU A 275 35.10 -3.32 -29.68
N SER A 276 34.38 -4.38 -30.01
CA SER A 276 33.94 -5.38 -29.03
C SER A 276 35.17 -6.07 -28.34
N PHE A 277 36.21 -6.38 -29.08
CA PHE A 277 37.42 -6.93 -28.51
C PHE A 277 38.18 -5.92 -27.63
N THR A 278 38.17 -4.63 -27.98
CA THR A 278 38.81 -3.58 -27.18
C THR A 278 38.10 -3.45 -25.83
N ILE A 279 36.77 -3.41 -25.83
CA ILE A 279 35.95 -3.35 -24.62
C ILE A 279 36.17 -4.58 -23.70
N VAL A 280 36.29 -5.78 -24.29
CA VAL A 280 36.57 -6.99 -23.49
C VAL A 280 37.96 -6.88 -22.82
N LYS A 281 38.96 -6.41 -23.52
CA LYS A 281 40.32 -6.24 -22.96
C LYS A 281 40.37 -5.20 -21.84
N GLU A 282 39.64 -4.09 -22.00
CA GLU A 282 39.53 -3.05 -20.97
C GLU A 282 38.81 -3.57 -19.73
N LEU A 283 37.71 -4.33 -19.89
CA LEU A 283 37.01 -4.97 -18.79
C LEU A 283 37.85 -6.02 -18.07
N GLU A 284 38.62 -6.85 -18.80
CA GLU A 284 39.53 -7.82 -18.20
C GLU A 284 40.67 -7.14 -17.41
N ALA A 285 41.19 -6.02 -17.91
CA ALA A 285 42.23 -5.23 -17.21
C ALA A 285 41.66 -4.63 -15.91
N THR A 286 40.48 -3.97 -16.00
CA THR A 286 39.80 -3.36 -14.83
C THR A 286 39.46 -4.41 -13.78
N TYR A 287 39.00 -5.59 -14.19
CA TYR A 287 38.66 -6.67 -13.26
C TYR A 287 39.92 -7.22 -12.54
N LYS A 288 41.06 -7.33 -13.23
CA LYS A 288 42.30 -7.76 -12.59
C LYS A 288 42.84 -6.79 -11.55
N ASP A 289 42.52 -5.51 -11.68
CA ASP A 289 42.91 -4.47 -10.71
C ASP A 289 41.95 -4.40 -9.51
N LEU A 290 40.71 -4.80 -9.68
CA LEU A 290 39.71 -4.86 -8.59
C LEU A 290 39.79 -6.12 -7.71
N VAL A 291 40.47 -7.18 -8.19
CA VAL A 291 40.59 -8.48 -7.48
C VAL A 291 41.96 -8.63 -6.78
N LYS A 292 42.84 -7.65 -6.90
CA LYS A 292 44.06 -7.53 -6.09
C LYS A 292 43.79 -6.80 -4.79
#